data_0107d5f3a7d7461aa4a6a0883e5d9f96
#
_entry.id   0107d5f3a7d7461aa4a6a0883e5d9f96
#
_cell.length_a   1.000
_cell.length_b   1.000
_cell.length_c   1.000
_cell.angle_alpha   90.00
_cell.angle_beta   90.00
_cell.angle_gamma   90.00
#
_symmetry.space_group_name_H-M   'P 1'
#
loop_
_entity.id
_entity.type
_entity.pdbx_description
1 polymer ?
#
loop_
_entity_poly.entity_id
_entity_poly.type
_entity_poly.pdbx_seq_one_letter_code
_entity_poly.pdbx_strand_id
1 'polypeptide(L)'
;MSGALKSFDRVVDCYDATRAMPADAAVRVTDGLAAAVRTVAESPRVLEVGVGTGRIAIPLRRAGVRVAGIDIGRAMLARLHAHDPTVPAAIALASQLPFHDATFDAALFVHVLHLVPDAAAALAAARAAVRPGGIIIRGHTRYDDSPRRTIHRRGKEIVAELLGRAPERRAPHEIAAVSFDAAARALGVAPEVTELARWREATTAREALDALSRRLYSDTWDIPDAVMPELLARLTPEAEALGGALDALLVSGVAFEMAVLRLPG
;
A
#
# COMPACT_ATOMS: atom_id res chain seq x y z
N MET A 1 -12.04 -8.94 -16.03
CA MET A 1 -12.79 -9.41 -14.84
C MET A 1 -12.71 -8.29 -13.80
N SER A 2 -13.85 -7.74 -13.39
CA SER A 2 -13.92 -6.69 -12.36
C SER A 2 -13.46 -7.30 -11.03
N GLY A 3 -12.28 -6.91 -10.54
CA GLY A 3 -11.82 -7.32 -9.21
C GLY A 3 -12.79 -6.77 -8.15
N ALA A 4 -13.14 -7.58 -7.15
CA ALA A 4 -13.97 -7.12 -6.04
C ALA A 4 -13.23 -6.02 -5.27
N LEU A 5 -13.97 -4.99 -4.81
CA LEU A 5 -13.43 -3.96 -3.93
C LEU A 5 -12.92 -4.59 -2.63
N LYS A 6 -11.68 -4.30 -2.25
CA LYS A 6 -11.05 -4.83 -1.04
C LYS A 6 -11.00 -3.73 0.03
N SER A 7 -11.95 -3.77 0.99
CA SER A 7 -11.90 -2.92 2.18
C SER A 7 -11.14 -3.61 3.31
N PHE A 8 -10.31 -2.87 4.03
CA PHE A 8 -9.57 -3.33 5.20
C PHE A 8 -10.39 -3.28 6.51
N ASP A 9 -11.67 -2.97 6.46
CA ASP A 9 -12.57 -2.94 7.62
C ASP A 9 -12.50 -4.22 8.46
N ARG A 10 -12.33 -5.38 7.81
CA ARG A 10 -12.23 -6.70 8.46
C ARG A 10 -11.00 -6.90 9.35
N VAL A 11 -9.95 -6.11 9.16
CA VAL A 11 -8.67 -6.19 9.89
C VAL A 11 -8.29 -4.88 10.55
N VAL A 12 -9.22 -3.95 10.70
CA VAL A 12 -8.97 -2.59 11.22
C VAL A 12 -8.30 -2.61 12.59
N ASP A 13 -8.64 -3.57 13.46
CA ASP A 13 -8.10 -3.64 14.82
C ASP A 13 -6.61 -4.02 14.89
N CYS A 14 -6.12 -4.75 13.91
CA CYS A 14 -4.71 -5.14 13.84
C CYS A 14 -3.95 -4.43 12.69
N TYR A 15 -4.62 -3.57 11.93
CA TYR A 15 -4.06 -2.95 10.73
C TYR A 15 -2.79 -2.17 11.03
N ASP A 16 -2.83 -1.27 12.00
CA ASP A 16 -1.70 -0.40 12.33
C ASP A 16 -0.51 -1.20 12.88
N ALA A 17 -0.77 -2.18 13.75
CA ALA A 17 0.27 -3.04 14.30
C ALA A 17 0.97 -3.90 13.24
N THR A 18 0.22 -4.41 12.25
CA THR A 18 0.76 -5.28 11.20
C THR A 18 1.48 -4.54 10.07
N ARG A 19 1.40 -3.20 10.06
CA ARG A 19 1.97 -2.34 9.00
C ARG A 19 2.81 -1.20 9.55
N ALA A 20 3.18 -1.25 10.82
CA ALA A 20 4.05 -0.27 11.45
C ALA A 20 5.43 -0.23 10.78
N MET A 21 5.96 0.97 10.63
CA MET A 21 7.37 1.20 10.31
C MET A 21 8.12 1.52 11.60
N PRO A 22 9.44 1.26 11.69
CA PRO A 22 10.26 1.83 12.76
C PRO A 22 10.09 3.35 12.83
N ALA A 23 10.11 3.90 14.04
CA ALA A 23 9.79 5.32 14.26
C ALA A 23 10.70 6.26 13.44
N ASP A 24 12.00 5.97 13.37
CA ASP A 24 12.97 6.72 12.58
C ASP A 24 12.71 6.62 11.06
N ALA A 25 12.28 5.46 10.57
CA ALA A 25 11.87 5.29 9.17
C ALA A 25 10.58 6.07 8.88
N ALA A 26 9.61 6.04 9.79
CA ALA A 26 8.36 6.81 9.65
C ALA A 26 8.62 8.32 9.59
N VAL A 27 9.55 8.83 10.38
CA VAL A 27 9.98 10.24 10.30
C VAL A 27 10.58 10.56 8.94
N ARG A 28 11.56 9.76 8.47
CA ARG A 28 12.18 9.98 7.14
C ARG A 28 11.17 9.91 6.00
N VAL A 29 10.22 8.98 6.04
CA VAL A 29 9.14 8.88 5.04
C VAL A 29 8.26 10.14 5.08
N THR A 30 7.86 10.59 6.26
CA THR A 30 7.04 11.80 6.41
C THR A 30 7.79 13.03 5.87
N ASP A 31 9.05 13.21 6.25
CA ASP A 31 9.87 14.34 5.80
C ASP A 31 10.09 14.35 4.29
N GLY A 32 10.38 13.17 3.71
CA GLY A 32 10.55 13.03 2.27
C GLY A 32 9.26 13.32 1.48
N LEU A 33 8.12 12.80 1.94
CA LEU A 33 6.82 13.10 1.32
C LEU A 33 6.47 14.59 1.48
N ALA A 34 6.68 15.18 2.66
CA ALA A 34 6.45 16.60 2.89
C ALA A 34 7.35 17.48 2.03
N ALA A 35 8.63 17.14 1.87
CA ALA A 35 9.55 17.83 0.99
C ALA A 35 9.09 17.77 -0.47
N ALA A 36 8.68 16.58 -0.95
CA ALA A 36 8.20 16.39 -2.32
C ALA A 36 6.98 17.27 -2.63
N VAL A 37 5.96 17.28 -1.75
CA VAL A 37 4.75 18.08 -1.99
C VAL A 37 5.01 19.58 -1.87
N ARG A 38 5.99 20.01 -1.10
CA ARG A 38 6.40 21.42 -1.01
C ARG A 38 7.16 21.93 -2.25
N THR A 39 7.61 21.04 -3.14
CA THR A 39 8.20 21.48 -4.42
C THR A 39 7.20 22.13 -5.36
N VAL A 40 5.89 21.92 -5.17
CA VAL A 40 4.84 22.45 -6.05
C VAL A 40 4.05 23.61 -5.43
N ALA A 41 4.07 23.77 -4.09
CA ALA A 41 3.46 24.89 -3.40
C ALA A 41 4.07 25.03 -1.98
N GLU A 42 4.19 26.23 -1.45
CA GLU A 42 4.68 26.49 -0.09
C GLU A 42 3.75 25.84 0.96
N SER A 43 2.44 25.94 0.76
CA SER A 43 1.42 25.36 1.63
C SER A 43 0.48 24.43 0.82
N PRO A 44 0.96 23.25 0.39
CA PRO A 44 0.25 22.40 -0.55
C PRO A 44 -1.03 21.82 0.04
N ARG A 45 -2.07 21.75 -0.82
CA ARG A 45 -3.27 20.95 -0.58
C ARG A 45 -3.05 19.56 -1.16
N VAL A 46 -3.08 18.56 -0.33
CA VAL A 46 -2.74 17.18 -0.68
C VAL A 46 -3.95 16.28 -0.50
N LEU A 47 -4.27 15.48 -1.51
CA LEU A 47 -5.24 14.40 -1.42
C LEU A 47 -4.51 13.08 -1.17
N GLU A 48 -4.82 12.38 -0.09
CA GLU A 48 -4.42 10.99 0.10
C GLU A 48 -5.55 10.05 -0.32
N VAL A 49 -5.31 9.26 -1.37
CA VAL A 49 -6.23 8.23 -1.87
C VAL A 49 -5.95 6.93 -1.14
N GLY A 50 -6.96 6.39 -0.45
CA GLY A 50 -6.80 5.26 0.46
C GLY A 50 -6.13 5.69 1.78
N VAL A 51 -6.66 6.75 2.41
CA VAL A 51 -6.09 7.34 3.63
C VAL A 51 -6.06 6.36 4.82
N GLY A 52 -6.93 5.35 4.82
CA GLY A 52 -7.01 4.33 5.84
C GLY A 52 -7.20 4.90 7.25
N THR A 53 -6.33 4.45 8.16
CA THR A 53 -6.29 4.92 9.57
C THR A 53 -5.49 6.20 9.77
N GLY A 54 -4.98 6.82 8.69
CA GLY A 54 -4.22 8.07 8.72
C GLY A 54 -2.72 7.94 8.95
N ARG A 55 -2.14 6.76 8.72
CA ARG A 55 -0.71 6.50 8.95
C ARG A 55 0.24 7.45 8.21
N ILE A 56 -0.17 8.01 7.11
CA ILE A 56 0.57 9.01 6.33
C ILE A 56 -0.04 10.40 6.52
N ALA A 57 -1.37 10.54 6.43
CA ALA A 57 -2.06 11.83 6.57
C ALA A 57 -1.77 12.53 7.90
N ILE A 58 -1.86 11.81 9.02
CA ILE A 58 -1.67 12.41 10.35
C ILE A 58 -0.24 12.95 10.54
N PRO A 59 0.84 12.18 10.27
CA PRO A 59 2.21 12.72 10.32
C PRO A 59 2.43 13.89 9.37
N LEU A 60 1.94 13.84 8.14
CA LEU A 60 2.04 14.97 7.19
C LEU A 60 1.34 16.24 7.72
N ARG A 61 0.16 16.10 8.32
CA ARG A 61 -0.54 17.24 8.92
C ARG A 61 0.24 17.83 10.09
N ARG A 62 0.81 16.98 10.94
CA ARG A 62 1.71 17.43 12.05
C ARG A 62 2.96 18.13 11.51
N ALA A 63 3.43 17.77 10.33
CA ALA A 63 4.50 18.46 9.60
C ALA A 63 4.02 19.73 8.87
N GLY A 64 2.75 20.17 9.04
CA GLY A 64 2.21 21.40 8.48
C GLY A 64 1.68 21.30 7.04
N VAL A 65 1.50 20.07 6.50
CA VAL A 65 0.89 19.87 5.18
C VAL A 65 -0.64 19.82 5.31
N ARG A 66 -1.37 20.48 4.42
CA ARG A 66 -2.85 20.43 4.38
C ARG A 66 -3.29 19.17 3.64
N VAL A 67 -3.65 18.10 4.39
CA VAL A 67 -4.07 16.81 3.83
C VAL A 67 -5.57 16.62 4.01
N ALA A 68 -6.24 16.16 2.95
CA ALA A 68 -7.56 15.55 2.97
C ALA A 68 -7.45 14.13 2.43
N GLY A 69 -8.32 13.21 2.87
CA GLY A 69 -8.26 11.81 2.48
C GLY A 69 -9.57 11.27 1.94
N ILE A 70 -9.47 10.20 1.16
CA ILE A 70 -10.60 9.32 0.85
C ILE A 70 -10.24 7.88 1.16
N ASP A 71 -11.24 7.09 1.53
CA ASP A 71 -11.16 5.64 1.65
C ASP A 71 -12.52 5.01 1.37
N ILE A 72 -12.56 3.74 1.01
CA ILE A 72 -13.81 2.97 0.87
C ILE A 72 -14.23 2.34 2.20
N GLY A 73 -13.30 2.18 3.15
CA GLY A 73 -13.47 1.53 4.44
C GLY A 73 -14.08 2.49 5.47
N ARG A 74 -15.33 2.21 5.88
CA ARG A 74 -15.98 3.00 6.93
C ARG A 74 -15.28 2.86 8.28
N ALA A 75 -14.88 1.63 8.66
CA ALA A 75 -14.18 1.38 9.91
C ALA A 75 -12.77 1.98 9.90
N MET A 76 -12.11 2.00 8.73
CA MET A 76 -10.82 2.66 8.56
C MET A 76 -10.92 4.17 8.83
N LEU A 77 -11.93 4.85 8.25
CA LEU A 77 -12.15 6.28 8.50
C LEU A 77 -12.61 6.57 9.93
N ALA A 78 -13.39 5.68 10.56
CA ALA A 78 -13.73 5.82 11.96
C ALA A 78 -12.48 5.75 12.86
N ARG A 79 -11.54 4.86 12.55
CA ARG A 79 -10.25 4.77 13.24
C ARG A 79 -9.39 6.01 12.99
N LEU A 80 -9.34 6.52 11.76
CA LEU A 80 -8.67 7.78 11.44
C LEU A 80 -9.17 8.92 12.32
N HIS A 81 -10.50 9.12 12.39
CA HIS A 81 -11.09 10.19 13.19
C HIS A 81 -10.93 9.98 14.70
N ALA A 82 -10.81 8.73 15.17
CA ALA A 82 -10.45 8.44 16.56
C ALA A 82 -8.98 8.82 16.87
N HIS A 83 -8.08 8.69 15.91
CA HIS A 83 -6.66 9.10 16.05
C HIS A 83 -6.48 10.62 15.90
N ASP A 84 -7.15 11.22 14.93
CA ASP A 84 -7.12 12.67 14.69
C ASP A 84 -8.42 13.13 13.98
N PRO A 85 -9.38 13.69 14.72
CA PRO A 85 -10.65 14.16 14.16
C PRO A 85 -10.51 15.38 13.23
N THR A 86 -9.33 15.99 13.18
CA THR A 86 -9.09 17.18 12.35
C THR A 86 -8.71 16.86 10.91
N VAL A 87 -8.46 15.59 10.58
CA VAL A 87 -8.18 15.16 9.19
C VAL A 87 -9.50 15.10 8.40
N PRO A 88 -9.72 15.97 7.41
CA PRO A 88 -10.89 15.86 6.55
C PRO A 88 -10.82 14.56 5.75
N ALA A 89 -11.85 13.73 5.82
CA ALA A 89 -11.90 12.49 5.05
C ALA A 89 -13.31 12.14 4.62
N ALA A 90 -13.47 11.49 3.47
CA ALA A 90 -14.73 11.06 2.90
C ALA A 90 -14.68 9.61 2.39
N ILE A 91 -15.86 8.94 2.41
CA ILE A 91 -16.01 7.64 1.75
C ILE A 91 -16.15 7.88 0.26
N ALA A 92 -15.18 7.39 -0.54
CA ALA A 92 -15.22 7.49 -1.98
C ALA A 92 -14.39 6.39 -2.66
N LEU A 93 -14.71 6.12 -3.93
CA LEU A 93 -13.90 5.28 -4.81
C LEU A 93 -12.72 6.11 -5.36
N ALA A 94 -11.55 5.48 -5.47
CA ALA A 94 -10.36 6.12 -6.05
C ALA A 94 -10.56 6.59 -7.51
N SER A 95 -11.45 5.92 -8.26
CA SER A 95 -11.82 6.26 -9.64
C SER A 95 -12.95 7.30 -9.76
N GLN A 96 -13.58 7.69 -8.64
CA GLN A 96 -14.71 8.64 -8.59
C GLN A 96 -14.54 9.59 -7.41
N LEU A 97 -13.60 10.54 -7.57
CA LEU A 97 -13.26 11.49 -6.52
C LEU A 97 -14.36 12.55 -6.37
N PRO A 98 -14.84 12.84 -5.15
CA PRO A 98 -15.90 13.82 -4.91
C PRO A 98 -15.34 15.25 -4.81
N PHE A 99 -14.43 15.61 -5.72
CA PHE A 99 -13.78 16.92 -5.74
C PHE A 99 -13.85 17.55 -7.12
N HIS A 100 -13.82 18.86 -7.18
CA HIS A 100 -13.67 19.59 -8.44
C HIS A 100 -12.26 19.40 -9.02
N ASP A 101 -12.15 19.56 -10.31
CA ASP A 101 -10.86 19.56 -11.00
C ASP A 101 -9.92 20.62 -10.42
N ALA A 102 -8.63 20.35 -10.47
CA ALA A 102 -7.57 21.24 -10.00
C ALA A 102 -7.71 21.72 -8.54
N THR A 103 -8.41 20.94 -7.68
CA THR A 103 -8.59 21.27 -6.25
C THR A 103 -7.31 21.12 -5.46
N PHE A 104 -6.45 20.17 -5.82
CA PHE A 104 -5.25 19.81 -5.06
C PHE A 104 -3.96 20.18 -5.78
N ASP A 105 -2.88 20.37 -5.03
CA ASP A 105 -1.53 20.56 -5.55
C ASP A 105 -0.81 19.22 -5.74
N ALA A 106 -1.18 18.21 -4.96
CA ALA A 106 -0.65 16.86 -5.06
C ALA A 106 -1.68 15.79 -4.69
N ALA A 107 -1.51 14.58 -5.25
CA ALA A 107 -2.23 13.37 -4.82
C ALA A 107 -1.25 12.28 -4.40
N LEU A 108 -1.55 11.57 -3.30
CA LEU A 108 -0.75 10.46 -2.76
C LEU A 108 -1.50 9.15 -2.90
N PHE A 109 -0.81 8.11 -3.36
CA PHE A 109 -1.23 6.71 -3.37
C PHE A 109 -0.21 5.89 -2.59
N VAL A 110 -0.40 5.74 -1.28
CA VAL A 110 0.52 4.96 -0.44
C VAL A 110 -0.10 3.63 -0.10
N HIS A 111 0.50 2.53 -0.58
CA HIS A 111 0.03 1.15 -0.38
C HIS A 111 -1.42 0.87 -0.84
N VAL A 112 -1.98 1.65 -1.77
CA VAL A 112 -3.38 1.53 -2.18
C VAL A 112 -3.57 1.15 -3.66
N LEU A 113 -2.72 1.64 -4.56
CA LEU A 113 -2.96 1.52 -6.00
C LEU A 113 -3.10 0.06 -6.49
N HIS A 114 -2.44 -0.89 -5.82
CA HIS A 114 -2.55 -2.33 -6.10
C HIS A 114 -3.85 -2.98 -5.60
N LEU A 115 -4.65 -2.25 -4.82
CA LEU A 115 -5.94 -2.70 -4.28
C LEU A 115 -7.11 -2.18 -5.12
N VAL A 116 -6.85 -1.17 -5.97
CA VAL A 116 -7.87 -0.54 -6.79
C VAL A 116 -8.12 -1.41 -8.03
N PRO A 117 -9.37 -1.79 -8.31
CA PRO A 117 -9.71 -2.64 -9.47
C PRO A 117 -9.28 -2.06 -10.81
N ASP A 118 -9.36 -0.74 -10.96
CA ASP A 118 -8.92 0.02 -12.14
C ASP A 118 -7.96 1.14 -11.72
N ALA A 119 -6.68 0.80 -11.67
CA ALA A 119 -5.62 1.74 -11.31
C ALA A 119 -5.49 2.88 -12.34
N ALA A 120 -5.79 2.63 -13.61
CA ALA A 120 -5.73 3.65 -14.66
C ALA A 120 -6.83 4.70 -14.46
N ALA A 121 -8.07 4.27 -14.18
CA ALA A 121 -9.18 5.18 -13.87
C ALA A 121 -8.90 5.99 -12.58
N ALA A 122 -8.31 5.36 -11.54
CA ALA A 122 -7.94 6.05 -10.31
C ALA A 122 -6.86 7.14 -10.56
N LEU A 123 -5.85 6.83 -11.35
CA LEU A 123 -4.81 7.80 -11.74
C LEU A 123 -5.36 8.92 -12.61
N ALA A 124 -6.30 8.62 -13.51
CA ALA A 124 -6.98 9.63 -14.32
C ALA A 124 -7.84 10.57 -13.45
N ALA A 125 -8.59 10.04 -12.48
CA ALA A 125 -9.36 10.84 -11.53
C ALA A 125 -8.45 11.73 -10.67
N ALA A 126 -7.33 11.18 -10.16
CA ALA A 126 -6.35 11.97 -9.41
C ALA A 126 -5.72 13.08 -10.27
N ARG A 127 -5.42 12.78 -11.55
CA ARG A 127 -4.91 13.79 -12.48
C ARG A 127 -5.89 14.95 -12.70
N ALA A 128 -7.18 14.67 -12.79
CA ALA A 128 -8.20 15.72 -12.91
C ALA A 128 -8.29 16.57 -11.63
N ALA A 129 -8.24 15.93 -10.46
CA ALA A 129 -8.31 16.60 -9.17
C ALA A 129 -7.07 17.42 -8.81
N VAL A 130 -5.90 17.11 -9.40
CA VAL A 130 -4.64 17.83 -9.20
C VAL A 130 -4.49 18.91 -10.28
N ARG A 131 -4.08 20.12 -9.87
CA ARG A 131 -3.87 21.23 -10.82
C ARG A 131 -2.75 20.98 -11.81
N PRO A 132 -2.73 21.65 -12.97
CA PRO A 132 -1.56 21.68 -13.84
C PRO A 132 -0.29 22.09 -13.09
N GLY A 133 0.84 21.47 -13.42
CA GLY A 133 2.11 21.65 -12.71
C GLY A 133 2.17 21.01 -11.31
N GLY A 134 1.11 20.34 -10.86
CA GLY A 134 1.10 19.55 -9.62
C GLY A 134 1.78 18.20 -9.76
N ILE A 135 1.70 17.36 -8.72
CA ILE A 135 2.34 16.04 -8.69
C ILE A 135 1.40 14.92 -8.23
N ILE A 136 1.64 13.72 -8.75
CA ILE A 136 1.05 12.49 -8.20
C ILE A 136 2.18 11.63 -7.66
N ILE A 137 2.03 11.15 -6.43
CA ILE A 137 3.04 10.35 -5.73
C ILE A 137 2.49 8.94 -5.49
N ARG A 138 3.29 7.93 -5.84
CA ARG A 138 3.08 6.54 -5.42
C ARG A 138 4.12 6.18 -4.37
N GLY A 139 3.67 5.80 -3.18
CA GLY A 139 4.51 5.29 -2.09
C GLY A 139 4.31 3.79 -1.89
N HIS A 140 5.38 3.04 -1.73
CA HIS A 140 5.29 1.61 -1.44
C HIS A 140 6.53 1.10 -0.69
N THR A 141 6.35 -0.02 0.00
CA THR A 141 7.44 -0.74 0.66
C THR A 141 7.97 -1.83 -0.28
N ARG A 142 9.27 -1.79 -0.55
CA ARG A 142 10.02 -2.84 -1.24
C ARG A 142 10.75 -3.69 -0.22
N TYR A 143 10.76 -4.98 -0.45
CA TYR A 143 11.47 -5.95 0.38
C TYR A 143 12.61 -6.58 -0.43
N ASP A 144 13.82 -6.54 0.10
CA ASP A 144 14.98 -7.23 -0.43
C ASP A 144 15.08 -8.61 0.25
N ASP A 145 15.31 -9.67 -0.52
CA ASP A 145 15.55 -11.05 -0.03
C ASP A 145 14.71 -11.41 1.22
N SER A 146 13.39 -11.35 1.06
CA SER A 146 12.49 -11.55 2.19
C SER A 146 12.02 -13.01 2.31
N PRO A 147 12.49 -13.78 3.31
CA PRO A 147 11.99 -15.11 3.59
C PRO A 147 10.47 -15.13 3.83
N ARG A 148 9.92 -14.11 4.50
CA ARG A 148 8.47 -13.96 4.67
C ARG A 148 7.74 -13.90 3.33
N ARG A 149 8.26 -13.13 2.35
CA ARG A 149 7.66 -13.07 1.00
C ARG A 149 7.82 -14.39 0.25
N THR A 150 8.92 -15.12 0.47
CA THR A 150 9.11 -16.45 -0.09
C THR A 150 8.05 -17.42 0.44
N ILE A 151 7.79 -17.45 1.75
CA ILE A 151 6.70 -18.22 2.37
C ILE A 151 5.34 -17.84 1.76
N HIS A 152 5.08 -16.55 1.65
CA HIS A 152 3.82 -16.04 1.13
C HIS A 152 3.61 -16.38 -0.36
N ARG A 153 4.64 -16.21 -1.18
CA ARG A 153 4.61 -16.60 -2.60
C ARG A 153 4.39 -18.09 -2.76
N ARG A 154 5.12 -18.91 -1.97
CA ARG A 154 4.96 -20.36 -2.01
C ARG A 154 3.56 -20.80 -1.58
N GLY A 155 2.99 -20.14 -0.56
CA GLY A 155 1.61 -20.34 -0.16
C GLY A 155 0.61 -20.09 -1.30
N LYS A 156 0.79 -19.04 -2.09
CA LYS A 156 -0.05 -18.76 -3.26
C LYS A 156 0.08 -19.83 -4.35
N GLU A 157 1.29 -20.33 -4.60
CA GLU A 157 1.52 -21.42 -5.53
C GLU A 157 0.78 -22.69 -5.11
N ILE A 158 0.87 -23.06 -3.83
CA ILE A 158 0.15 -24.21 -3.26
C ILE A 158 -1.37 -24.03 -3.40
N VAL A 159 -1.89 -22.84 -3.09
CA VAL A 159 -3.33 -22.54 -3.25
C VAL A 159 -3.74 -22.69 -4.71
N ALA A 160 -2.94 -22.19 -5.65
CA ALA A 160 -3.22 -22.33 -7.08
C ALA A 160 -3.26 -23.81 -7.51
N GLU A 161 -2.30 -24.62 -7.05
CA GLU A 161 -2.27 -26.07 -7.27
C GLU A 161 -3.53 -26.76 -6.71
N LEU A 162 -3.89 -26.49 -5.44
CA LEU A 162 -5.05 -27.10 -4.76
C LEU A 162 -6.39 -26.72 -5.42
N LEU A 163 -6.46 -25.54 -6.03
CA LEU A 163 -7.64 -25.06 -6.73
C LEU A 163 -7.65 -25.37 -8.24
N GLY A 164 -6.60 -26.05 -8.77
CA GLY A 164 -6.46 -26.32 -10.19
C GLY A 164 -6.38 -25.05 -11.05
N ARG A 165 -5.79 -23.98 -10.53
CA ARG A 165 -5.65 -22.67 -11.21
C ARG A 165 -4.20 -22.42 -11.61
N ALA A 166 -4.01 -21.64 -12.68
CA ALA A 166 -2.66 -21.13 -12.99
C ALA A 166 -2.23 -20.12 -11.91
N PRO A 167 -0.96 -20.14 -11.47
CA PRO A 167 -0.44 -19.16 -10.52
C PRO A 167 -0.49 -17.74 -11.12
N GLU A 168 -0.72 -16.74 -10.28
CA GLU A 168 -0.69 -15.33 -10.68
C GLU A 168 0.70 -14.97 -11.20
N ARG A 169 0.77 -14.50 -12.45
CA ARG A 169 2.04 -14.18 -13.13
C ARG A 169 2.73 -12.94 -12.59
N ARG A 170 2.00 -12.00 -11.95
CA ARG A 170 2.53 -10.75 -11.41
C ARG A 170 1.97 -10.48 -10.02
N ALA A 171 2.83 -9.97 -9.15
CA ALA A 171 2.38 -9.50 -7.85
C ALA A 171 1.53 -8.21 -7.98
N PRO A 172 0.52 -7.99 -7.11
CA PRO A 172 -0.33 -6.80 -7.18
C PRO A 172 0.43 -5.46 -7.20
N HIS A 173 1.54 -5.36 -6.46
CA HIS A 173 2.37 -4.15 -6.44
C HIS A 173 3.12 -3.90 -7.77
N GLU A 174 3.46 -4.96 -8.52
CA GLU A 174 4.05 -4.84 -9.86
C GLU A 174 3.01 -4.32 -10.86
N ILE A 175 1.76 -4.76 -10.74
CA ILE A 175 0.65 -4.26 -11.55
C ILE A 175 0.44 -2.76 -11.29
N ALA A 176 0.47 -2.34 -10.02
CA ALA A 176 0.36 -0.95 -9.64
C ALA A 176 1.52 -0.09 -10.18
N ALA A 177 2.76 -0.61 -10.16
CA ALA A 177 3.91 0.05 -10.75
C ALA A 177 3.75 0.22 -12.26
N VAL A 178 3.37 -0.85 -12.98
CA VAL A 178 3.13 -0.80 -14.43
C VAL A 178 2.04 0.22 -14.80
N SER A 179 0.96 0.32 -14.01
CA SER A 179 -0.11 1.29 -14.24
C SER A 179 0.38 2.72 -14.02
N PHE A 180 1.19 2.96 -12.98
CA PHE A 180 1.77 4.28 -12.70
C PHE A 180 2.74 4.70 -13.81
N ASP A 181 3.62 3.79 -14.25
CA ASP A 181 4.56 4.04 -15.34
C ASP A 181 3.84 4.25 -16.69
N ALA A 182 2.73 3.56 -16.91
CA ALA A 182 1.90 3.77 -18.10
C ALA A 182 1.26 5.15 -18.11
N ALA A 183 0.77 5.62 -16.96
CA ALA A 183 0.24 6.98 -16.81
C ALA A 183 1.33 8.03 -17.05
N ALA A 184 2.55 7.82 -16.57
CA ALA A 184 3.69 8.69 -16.80
C ALA A 184 4.07 8.75 -18.28
N ARG A 185 4.17 7.60 -18.95
CA ARG A 185 4.45 7.53 -20.39
C ARG A 185 3.40 8.24 -21.24
N ALA A 186 2.12 8.13 -20.86
CA ALA A 186 1.03 8.83 -21.57
C ALA A 186 1.15 10.37 -21.47
N LEU A 187 1.87 10.88 -20.47
CA LEU A 187 2.19 12.30 -20.30
C LEU A 187 3.56 12.69 -20.90
N GLY A 188 4.29 11.74 -21.48
CA GLY A 188 5.63 11.98 -22.00
C GLY A 188 6.70 12.23 -20.93
N VAL A 189 6.47 11.78 -19.69
CA VAL A 189 7.39 11.97 -18.57
C VAL A 189 7.80 10.63 -17.96
N ALA A 190 8.92 10.62 -17.23
CA ALA A 190 9.35 9.48 -16.42
C ALA A 190 9.13 9.79 -14.93
N PRO A 191 8.67 8.82 -14.12
CA PRO A 191 8.59 9.03 -12.68
C PRO A 191 10.00 9.18 -12.06
N GLU A 192 10.15 10.14 -11.14
CA GLU A 192 11.33 10.25 -10.30
C GLU A 192 11.20 9.30 -9.11
N VAL A 193 12.08 8.31 -8.99
CA VAL A 193 12.04 7.32 -7.91
C VAL A 193 13.10 7.64 -6.87
N THR A 194 12.69 7.72 -5.61
CA THR A 194 13.58 8.00 -4.46
C THR A 194 13.29 7.00 -3.33
N GLU A 195 14.34 6.42 -2.77
CA GLU A 195 14.27 5.66 -1.51
C GLU A 195 14.29 6.65 -0.35
N LEU A 196 13.19 6.73 0.41
CA LEU A 196 13.05 7.66 1.53
C LEU A 196 13.59 7.09 2.84
N ALA A 197 13.45 5.78 3.04
CA ALA A 197 13.90 5.11 4.24
C ALA A 197 14.27 3.67 3.96
N ARG A 198 15.23 3.14 4.73
CA ARG A 198 15.63 1.73 4.72
C ARG A 198 15.77 1.23 6.15
N TRP A 199 15.32 0.00 6.40
CA TRP A 199 15.47 -0.66 7.70
C TRP A 199 15.57 -2.18 7.53
N ARG A 200 15.74 -2.89 8.63
CA ARG A 200 15.66 -4.35 8.69
C ARG A 200 14.42 -4.75 9.47
N GLU A 201 13.71 -5.74 8.99
CA GLU A 201 12.56 -6.35 9.65
C GLU A 201 12.91 -7.80 9.97
N ALA A 202 12.67 -8.22 11.21
CA ALA A 202 12.81 -9.60 11.63
C ALA A 202 11.41 -10.20 11.87
N THR A 203 11.22 -11.43 11.40
CA THR A 203 10.01 -12.22 11.64
C THR A 203 10.42 -13.67 11.78
N THR A 204 9.53 -14.53 12.25
CA THR A 204 9.74 -15.98 12.25
C THR A 204 8.88 -16.64 11.18
N ALA A 205 9.22 -17.87 10.77
CA ALA A 205 8.38 -18.66 9.88
C ALA A 205 6.99 -18.90 10.52
N ARG A 206 6.94 -19.12 11.85
CA ARG A 206 5.70 -19.26 12.61
C ARG A 206 4.80 -18.03 12.50
N GLU A 207 5.35 -16.85 12.70
CA GLU A 207 4.60 -15.59 12.56
C GLU A 207 4.08 -15.38 11.14
N ALA A 208 4.86 -15.74 10.12
CA ALA A 208 4.44 -15.64 8.72
C ALA A 208 3.29 -16.61 8.41
N LEU A 209 3.34 -17.84 8.91
CA LEU A 209 2.27 -18.84 8.78
C LEU A 209 1.01 -18.43 9.56
N ASP A 210 1.15 -17.89 10.78
CA ASP A 210 0.02 -17.36 11.55
C ASP A 210 -0.67 -16.19 10.81
N ALA A 211 0.10 -15.26 10.31
CA ALA A 211 -0.43 -14.13 9.53
C ALA A 211 -1.20 -14.59 8.27
N LEU A 212 -0.73 -15.66 7.61
CA LEU A 212 -1.41 -16.26 6.47
C LEU A 212 -2.70 -16.97 6.92
N SER A 213 -2.66 -17.78 7.97
CA SER A 213 -3.83 -18.52 8.49
C SER A 213 -4.94 -17.56 8.94
N ARG A 214 -4.57 -16.46 9.56
CA ARG A 214 -5.49 -15.38 10.00
C ARG A 214 -5.89 -14.41 8.88
N ARG A 215 -5.37 -14.58 7.68
CA ARG A 215 -5.64 -13.72 6.52
C ARG A 215 -5.43 -12.24 6.80
N LEU A 216 -4.28 -11.89 7.40
CA LEU A 216 -3.97 -10.49 7.74
C LEU A 216 -3.64 -9.61 6.53
N TYR A 217 -3.41 -10.23 5.35
CA TYR A 217 -3.08 -9.54 4.10
C TYR A 217 -4.15 -9.75 3.04
N SER A 218 -4.43 -8.71 2.26
CA SER A 218 -5.54 -8.67 1.29
C SER A 218 -5.46 -9.73 0.19
N ASP A 219 -4.29 -10.24 -0.10
CA ASP A 219 -4.07 -11.29 -1.09
C ASP A 219 -4.28 -12.72 -0.55
N THR A 220 -4.57 -12.85 0.74
CA THR A 220 -4.97 -14.12 1.38
C THR A 220 -6.47 -14.22 1.62
N TRP A 221 -7.23 -13.15 1.40
CA TRP A 221 -8.67 -13.10 1.73
C TRP A 221 -9.54 -14.02 0.89
N ASP A 222 -9.09 -14.30 -0.34
CA ASP A 222 -9.81 -15.14 -1.29
C ASP A 222 -9.43 -16.63 -1.18
N ILE A 223 -8.64 -17.03 -0.17
CA ILE A 223 -8.30 -18.42 0.11
C ILE A 223 -9.51 -19.09 0.78
N PRO A 224 -10.12 -20.15 0.18
CA PRO A 224 -11.24 -20.84 0.79
C PRO A 224 -10.85 -21.51 2.11
N ASP A 225 -11.77 -21.56 3.09
CA ASP A 225 -11.53 -22.20 4.37
C ASP A 225 -11.15 -23.67 4.25
N ALA A 226 -11.79 -24.39 3.31
CA ALA A 226 -11.53 -25.80 3.05
C ALA A 226 -10.08 -26.09 2.58
N VAL A 227 -9.40 -25.09 1.99
CA VAL A 227 -8.03 -25.24 1.45
C VAL A 227 -6.98 -24.92 2.53
N MET A 228 -7.32 -24.14 3.54
CA MET A 228 -6.36 -23.65 4.53
C MET A 228 -5.61 -24.77 5.30
N PRO A 229 -6.26 -25.84 5.79
CA PRO A 229 -5.54 -26.91 6.48
C PRO A 229 -4.47 -27.58 5.62
N GLU A 230 -4.79 -27.93 4.38
CA GLU A 230 -3.86 -28.55 3.45
C GLU A 230 -2.75 -27.60 3.02
N LEU A 231 -3.07 -26.33 2.81
CA LEU A 231 -2.10 -25.28 2.54
C LEU A 231 -1.04 -25.20 3.66
N LEU A 232 -1.48 -25.13 4.92
CA LEU A 232 -0.59 -25.04 6.06
C LEU A 232 0.23 -26.32 6.25
N ALA A 233 -0.39 -27.50 6.04
CA ALA A 233 0.31 -28.78 6.14
C ALA A 233 1.46 -28.88 5.14
N ARG A 234 1.27 -28.41 3.90
CA ARG A 234 2.31 -28.41 2.85
C ARG A 234 3.34 -27.30 3.03
N LEU A 235 2.90 -26.11 3.45
CA LEU A 235 3.78 -24.93 3.54
C LEU A 235 4.68 -24.94 4.78
N THR A 236 4.22 -25.53 5.91
CA THR A 236 4.97 -25.51 7.18
C THR A 236 6.37 -26.09 7.07
N PRO A 237 6.61 -27.31 6.51
CA PRO A 237 7.96 -27.84 6.39
C PRO A 237 8.86 -27.01 5.47
N GLU A 238 8.30 -26.41 4.40
CA GLU A 238 9.05 -25.54 3.51
C GLU A 238 9.44 -24.22 4.23
N ALA A 239 8.53 -23.66 5.03
CA ALA A 239 8.78 -22.45 5.81
C ALA A 239 9.83 -22.69 6.91
N GLU A 240 9.79 -23.85 7.58
CA GLU A 240 10.79 -24.23 8.57
C GLU A 240 12.19 -24.36 7.97
N ALA A 241 12.29 -24.93 6.77
CA ALA A 241 13.57 -25.13 6.08
C ALA A 241 14.28 -23.81 5.76
N LEU A 242 13.58 -22.68 5.63
CA LEU A 242 14.18 -21.38 5.35
C LEU A 242 15.04 -20.85 6.49
N GLY A 243 14.76 -21.20 7.73
CA GLY A 243 15.52 -20.76 8.91
C GLY A 243 16.09 -21.91 9.74
N GLY A 244 15.81 -23.16 9.36
CA GLY A 244 16.19 -24.36 10.13
C GLY A 244 15.27 -24.66 11.32
N ALA A 245 14.39 -23.73 11.70
CA ALA A 245 13.34 -23.90 12.70
C ALA A 245 12.24 -22.86 12.51
N LEU A 246 11.00 -23.18 12.93
CA LEU A 246 9.85 -22.26 12.78
C LEU A 246 10.03 -20.96 13.58
N ASP A 247 10.75 -21.00 14.68
CA ASP A 247 10.99 -19.84 15.57
C ASP A 247 12.33 -19.13 15.31
N ALA A 248 13.11 -19.59 14.31
CA ALA A 248 14.31 -18.89 13.89
C ALA A 248 13.98 -17.53 13.29
N LEU A 249 14.77 -16.51 13.63
CA LEU A 249 14.60 -15.17 13.09
C LEU A 249 14.99 -15.11 11.62
N LEU A 250 14.06 -14.70 10.81
CA LEU A 250 14.21 -14.45 9.38
C LEU A 250 14.27 -12.93 9.15
N VAL A 251 15.39 -12.43 8.67
CA VAL A 251 15.63 -11.00 8.50
C VAL A 251 15.48 -10.59 7.04
N SER A 252 14.70 -9.54 6.80
CA SER A 252 14.50 -8.91 5.50
C SER A 252 15.07 -7.50 5.48
N GLY A 253 15.70 -7.10 4.39
CA GLY A 253 15.89 -5.69 4.08
C GLY A 253 14.58 -5.08 3.58
N VAL A 254 14.26 -3.90 4.08
CA VAL A 254 13.02 -3.22 3.74
C VAL A 254 13.32 -1.78 3.37
N ALA A 255 12.75 -1.28 2.28
CA ALA A 255 12.88 0.10 1.85
C ALA A 255 11.51 0.70 1.52
N PHE A 256 11.30 1.96 1.89
CA PHE A 256 10.16 2.72 1.42
C PHE A 256 10.58 3.56 0.22
N GLU A 257 9.93 3.35 -0.91
CA GLU A 257 10.17 4.05 -2.15
C GLU A 257 9.00 4.97 -2.49
N MET A 258 9.35 6.18 -2.91
CA MET A 258 8.46 7.19 -3.45
C MET A 258 8.74 7.36 -4.95
N ALA A 259 7.71 7.22 -5.78
CA ALA A 259 7.76 7.58 -7.19
C ALA A 259 6.90 8.83 -7.43
N VAL A 260 7.48 9.87 -7.99
CA VAL A 260 6.84 11.17 -8.25
C VAL A 260 6.59 11.32 -9.73
N LEU A 261 5.35 11.59 -10.10
CA LEU A 261 4.92 11.95 -11.44
C LEU A 261 4.56 13.45 -11.47
N ARG A 262 5.31 14.25 -12.24
CA ARG A 262 5.02 15.67 -12.43
C ARG A 262 4.01 15.86 -13.56
N LEU A 263 2.93 16.59 -13.29
CA LEU A 263 1.94 16.92 -14.31
C LEU A 263 2.44 18.09 -15.17
N PRO A 264 2.15 18.10 -16.46
CA PRO A 264 2.40 19.27 -17.30
C PRO A 264 1.74 20.53 -16.74
N GLY A 265 2.40 21.70 -16.93
CA GLY A 265 1.86 23.00 -16.54
C GLY A 265 0.77 23.49 -17.48
#